data_1ec83c7f263592e39d27c4fb7abaade0
#
_entry.id   1ec83c7f263592e39d27c4fb7abaade0
#
_cell.length_a   1.000
_cell.length_b   1.000
_cell.length_c   1.000
_cell.angle_alpha   90.00
_cell.angle_beta   90.00
_cell.angle_gamma   90.00
#
_symmetry.space_group_name_H-M   'P 1'
#
loop_
_entity.id
_entity.type
_entity.pdbx_description
1 polymer ?
#
loop_
_entity_poly.entity_id
_entity_poly.type
_entity_poly.pdbx_seq_one_letter_code
_entity_poly.pdbx_strand_id
1 'polypeptide(L)'
;MFFELFKKECAQTGKSLIYWFYVLCLLLFFFTQMGNPGFDSQRKPVKGEEDTYGMVTSTDKDVIMEQTLGILGQNLYYDEWSTYPAGFVKYVSLSSREKEEIWNILGECTGLASEELREKIDTEMESDKQAEGYLDAYMQPLILEPSDTLSYDEFQEKMERICQILGPGSDFEKSSYEQGYPVPATYEEAMEEYNSFLYDDKITGGYARLFGDYMGIALGILPVFLVVTRELRDRRAGMEELIYTRTASSGKVVLSRWLSMNFMMILPVLLASFYTLFQCAAYARGLEVSVDYLAFMPVVLGWLLPEILIVSALGMFLTNLSSSPLAILVQGIWWFGDVFAGSNTGLATGDFGLHLVLRFNSTGGRQTFLDHFSQLTANRIFYFLLAMILLVLTVIVYREKRKGRWDFRGKIRSYRKRKSEA
;
A
#
# COMPACT_ATOMS: atom_id res chain seq x y z
N MET A 1 -13.16 -26.56 27.64
CA MET A 1 -11.93 -25.87 28.08
C MET A 1 -11.36 -24.90 27.05
N PHE A 2 -11.11 -25.28 25.76
CA PHE A 2 -10.61 -24.31 24.75
C PHE A 2 -11.58 -23.16 24.54
N PHE A 3 -12.85 -23.46 24.27
CA PHE A 3 -13.88 -22.46 24.02
C PHE A 3 -14.15 -21.55 25.23
N GLU A 4 -14.00 -22.07 26.44
CA GLU A 4 -14.09 -21.26 27.66
C GLU A 4 -12.91 -20.27 27.81
N LEU A 5 -11.69 -20.70 27.41
CA LEU A 5 -10.54 -19.80 27.34
C LEU A 5 -10.78 -18.72 26.28
N PHE A 6 -11.24 -19.11 25.09
CA PHE A 6 -11.56 -18.17 24.02
C PHE A 6 -12.57 -17.11 24.47
N LYS A 7 -13.70 -17.51 25.05
CA LYS A 7 -14.73 -16.59 25.56
C LYS A 7 -14.15 -15.64 26.63
N LYS A 8 -13.34 -16.15 27.55
CA LYS A 8 -12.70 -15.34 28.59
C LYS A 8 -11.74 -14.32 27.98
N GLU A 9 -10.95 -14.71 26.99
CA GLU A 9 -10.03 -13.79 26.29
C GLU A 9 -10.81 -12.73 25.50
N CYS A 10 -11.91 -13.07 24.80
CA CYS A 10 -12.79 -12.09 24.16
C CYS A 10 -13.36 -11.10 25.20
N ALA A 11 -13.86 -11.58 26.32
CA ALA A 11 -14.41 -10.73 27.37
C ALA A 11 -13.35 -9.83 28.02
N GLN A 12 -12.10 -10.31 28.13
CA GLN A 12 -10.97 -9.50 28.62
C GLN A 12 -10.55 -8.44 27.60
N THR A 13 -10.54 -8.79 26.32
CA THR A 13 -10.24 -7.86 25.22
C THR A 13 -11.30 -6.76 25.17
N GLY A 14 -12.58 -7.10 25.22
CA GLY A 14 -13.69 -6.15 25.21
C GLY A 14 -13.73 -5.21 26.42
N LYS A 15 -13.12 -5.60 27.55
CA LYS A 15 -12.96 -4.73 28.74
C LYS A 15 -11.68 -3.90 28.71
N SER A 16 -10.82 -4.09 27.72
CA SER A 16 -9.53 -3.39 27.61
C SER A 16 -9.70 -2.01 27.01
N LEU A 17 -9.15 -0.99 27.65
CA LEU A 17 -9.10 0.37 27.12
C LEU A 17 -8.36 0.43 25.77
N ILE A 18 -7.30 -0.37 25.60
CA ILE A 18 -6.51 -0.40 24.36
C ILE A 18 -7.31 -0.98 23.19
N TYR A 19 -8.25 -1.89 23.44
CA TYR A 19 -9.17 -2.39 22.43
C TYR A 19 -10.11 -1.29 21.93
N TRP A 20 -10.68 -0.51 22.84
CA TRP A 20 -11.56 0.59 22.46
C TRP A 20 -10.79 1.73 21.79
N PHE A 21 -9.52 1.93 22.15
CA PHE A 21 -8.64 2.85 21.45
C PHE A 21 -8.34 2.36 20.03
N TYR A 22 -8.09 1.06 19.85
CA TYR A 22 -7.99 0.43 18.53
C TYR A 22 -9.25 0.65 17.68
N VAL A 23 -10.44 0.39 18.24
CA VAL A 23 -11.73 0.61 17.56
C VAL A 23 -11.90 2.09 17.19
N LEU A 24 -11.59 2.99 18.10
CA LEU A 24 -11.69 4.43 17.87
C LEU A 24 -10.77 4.88 16.73
N CYS A 25 -9.50 4.50 16.76
CA CYS A 25 -8.54 4.86 15.71
C CYS A 25 -8.95 4.29 14.36
N LEU A 26 -9.40 3.03 14.33
CA LEU A 26 -9.88 2.38 13.12
C LEU A 26 -11.11 3.10 12.53
N LEU A 27 -12.10 3.42 13.36
CA LEU A 27 -13.31 4.12 12.91
C LEU A 27 -13.01 5.57 12.52
N LEU A 28 -12.16 6.29 13.23
CA LEU A 28 -11.73 7.62 12.82
C LEU A 28 -11.05 7.58 11.46
N PHE A 29 -10.12 6.64 11.25
CA PHE A 29 -9.47 6.46 9.95
C PHE A 29 -10.50 6.12 8.87
N PHE A 30 -11.40 5.18 9.13
CA PHE A 30 -12.48 4.81 8.22
C PHE A 30 -13.33 6.02 7.83
N PHE A 31 -13.84 6.77 8.79
CA PHE A 31 -14.71 7.92 8.51
C PHE A 31 -13.98 9.07 7.81
N THR A 32 -12.70 9.27 8.08
CA THR A 32 -11.91 10.30 7.36
C THR A 32 -11.64 9.93 5.91
N GLN A 33 -11.48 8.63 5.60
CA GLN A 33 -11.15 8.17 4.25
C GLN A 33 -12.39 7.74 3.44
N MET A 34 -13.37 7.12 4.09
CA MET A 34 -14.52 6.48 3.44
C MET A 34 -15.88 6.85 4.04
N GLY A 35 -15.93 7.77 4.97
CA GLY A 35 -17.18 8.21 5.59
C GLY A 35 -18.15 8.86 4.58
N ASN A 36 -17.61 9.51 3.57
CA ASN A 36 -18.32 9.92 2.37
C ASN A 36 -17.67 9.24 1.16
N PRO A 37 -18.28 8.23 0.53
CA PRO A 37 -17.68 7.47 -0.56
C PRO A 37 -17.43 8.27 -1.85
N GLY A 38 -17.88 9.53 -1.93
CA GLY A 38 -17.61 10.36 -3.10
C GLY A 38 -18.36 9.89 -4.37
N PHE A 39 -19.59 9.41 -4.23
CA PHE A 39 -20.39 8.95 -5.38
C PHE A 39 -20.55 10.02 -6.47
N ASP A 40 -20.45 11.30 -6.12
CA ASP A 40 -20.52 12.41 -7.06
C ASP A 40 -19.36 12.44 -8.07
N SER A 41 -18.23 11.80 -7.74
CA SER A 41 -17.11 11.66 -8.67
C SER A 41 -17.34 10.58 -9.72
N GLN A 42 -18.31 9.69 -9.52
CA GLN A 42 -18.68 8.62 -10.45
C GLN A 42 -19.79 9.11 -11.40
N ARG A 43 -19.47 10.11 -12.20
CA ARG A 43 -20.43 10.69 -13.15
C ARG A 43 -20.41 9.92 -14.46
N LYS A 44 -21.60 9.85 -15.10
CA LYS A 44 -21.68 9.31 -16.46
C LYS A 44 -20.93 10.24 -17.41
N PRO A 45 -20.02 9.72 -18.24
CA PRO A 45 -19.33 10.52 -19.26
C PRO A 45 -20.34 11.19 -20.22
N VAL A 46 -20.09 12.46 -20.56
CA VAL A 46 -20.94 13.24 -21.46
C VAL A 46 -20.18 13.49 -22.76
N LYS A 47 -20.74 13.07 -23.88
CA LYS A 47 -20.05 13.21 -25.17
C LYS A 47 -19.81 14.68 -25.54
N GLY A 48 -18.53 15.04 -25.73
CA GLY A 48 -18.08 16.40 -26.00
C GLY A 48 -17.64 17.19 -24.76
N GLU A 49 -17.73 16.60 -23.56
CA GLU A 49 -17.22 17.15 -22.31
C GLU A 49 -16.04 16.31 -21.84
N GLU A 50 -14.85 16.55 -22.38
CA GLU A 50 -13.64 15.74 -22.16
C GLU A 50 -13.21 15.70 -20.69
N ASP A 51 -13.45 16.74 -19.94
CA ASP A 51 -13.23 16.81 -18.48
C ASP A 51 -14.05 15.78 -17.68
N THR A 52 -15.07 15.17 -18.30
CA THR A 52 -15.88 14.11 -17.68
C THR A 52 -15.33 12.70 -17.91
N TYR A 53 -14.32 12.52 -18.78
CA TYR A 53 -13.85 11.18 -19.19
C TYR A 53 -12.84 10.59 -18.22
N GLY A 54 -12.08 11.46 -17.51
CA GLY A 54 -11.02 11.03 -16.62
C GLY A 54 -9.77 10.61 -17.38
N MET A 55 -8.93 9.82 -16.72
CA MET A 55 -7.63 9.39 -17.23
C MET A 55 -7.56 7.88 -17.29
N VAL A 56 -6.90 7.35 -18.31
CA VAL A 56 -6.53 5.93 -18.44
C VAL A 56 -5.02 5.79 -18.50
N THR A 57 -4.47 4.67 -18.03
CA THR A 57 -3.04 4.40 -18.17
C THR A 57 -2.78 3.79 -19.53
N SER A 58 -2.01 4.49 -20.36
CA SER A 58 -1.54 4.00 -21.65
C SER A 58 -0.16 3.36 -21.51
N THR A 59 -0.02 2.15 -22.04
CA THR A 59 1.26 1.44 -22.20
C THR A 59 1.73 1.42 -23.65
N ASP A 60 1.12 2.27 -24.49
CA ASP A 60 1.56 2.46 -25.87
C ASP A 60 3.00 3.00 -25.89
N LYS A 61 3.84 2.43 -26.77
CA LYS A 61 5.25 2.78 -26.83
C LYS A 61 5.51 4.22 -27.23
N ASP A 62 4.66 4.75 -28.13
CA ASP A 62 4.78 6.13 -28.59
C ASP A 62 4.43 7.09 -27.46
N VAL A 63 3.37 6.81 -26.70
CA VAL A 63 2.98 7.57 -25.50
C VAL A 63 4.06 7.49 -24.42
N ILE A 64 4.64 6.31 -24.20
CA ILE A 64 5.74 6.13 -23.24
C ILE A 64 6.94 7.01 -23.64
N MET A 65 7.35 6.98 -24.91
CA MET A 65 8.46 7.80 -25.38
C MET A 65 8.16 9.29 -25.20
N GLU A 66 7.00 9.74 -25.68
CA GLU A 66 6.56 11.13 -25.62
C GLU A 66 6.54 11.69 -24.19
N GLN A 67 5.90 10.98 -23.27
CA GLN A 67 5.75 11.39 -21.88
C GLN A 67 7.09 11.34 -21.12
N THR A 68 7.90 10.31 -21.35
CA THR A 68 9.22 10.19 -20.71
C THR A 68 10.16 11.29 -21.18
N LEU A 69 10.16 11.63 -22.47
CA LEU A 69 10.95 12.74 -23.01
C LEU A 69 10.45 14.08 -22.48
N GLY A 70 9.14 14.25 -22.33
CA GLY A 70 8.56 15.43 -21.70
C GLY A 70 9.02 15.63 -20.26
N ILE A 71 8.97 14.59 -19.43
CA ILE A 71 9.49 14.61 -18.05
C ILE A 71 10.96 14.96 -18.03
N LEU A 72 11.75 14.41 -18.96
CA LEU A 72 13.17 14.73 -19.07
C LEU A 72 13.40 16.22 -19.40
N GLY A 73 12.59 16.76 -20.33
CA GLY A 73 12.61 18.18 -20.68
C GLY A 73 12.24 19.08 -19.49
N GLN A 74 11.22 18.73 -18.72
CA GLN A 74 10.84 19.46 -17.50
C GLN A 74 11.95 19.44 -16.46
N ASN A 75 12.59 18.29 -16.21
CA ASN A 75 13.68 18.18 -15.26
C ASN A 75 14.88 19.03 -15.68
N LEU A 76 15.16 19.11 -16.98
CA LEU A 76 16.19 20.00 -17.54
C LEU A 76 15.84 21.49 -17.38
N TYR A 77 14.57 21.86 -17.57
CA TYR A 77 14.10 23.24 -17.43
C TYR A 77 14.17 23.73 -15.99
N TYR A 78 13.68 22.93 -15.02
CA TYR A 78 13.69 23.30 -13.61
C TYR A 78 15.06 23.05 -12.92
N ASP A 79 15.95 22.31 -13.58
CA ASP A 79 17.19 21.82 -13.00
C ASP A 79 16.96 21.01 -11.71
N GLU A 80 15.89 20.25 -11.69
CA GLU A 80 15.49 19.43 -10.53
C GLU A 80 15.59 17.94 -10.87
N TRP A 81 16.42 17.25 -10.09
CA TRP A 81 16.71 15.84 -10.29
C TRP A 81 16.49 15.08 -8.99
N SER A 82 15.61 14.11 -9.03
CA SER A 82 15.37 13.22 -7.91
C SER A 82 15.42 11.77 -8.33
N THR A 83 15.79 10.90 -7.39
CA THR A 83 15.72 9.46 -7.51
C THR A 83 15.12 8.89 -6.25
N TYR A 84 14.58 7.67 -6.32
CA TYR A 84 13.85 7.03 -5.21
C TYR A 84 14.47 5.68 -4.84
N PRO A 85 15.76 5.59 -4.49
CA PRO A 85 16.39 4.34 -4.11
C PRO A 85 15.71 3.76 -2.88
N ALA A 86 15.18 2.55 -3.01
CA ALA A 86 14.39 1.87 -1.96
C ALA A 86 13.19 2.70 -1.44
N GLY A 87 12.58 3.53 -2.30
CA GLY A 87 11.40 4.33 -1.96
C GLY A 87 11.67 5.65 -1.22
N PHE A 88 12.94 6.02 -1.01
CA PHE A 88 13.28 7.29 -0.35
C PHE A 88 13.75 8.32 -1.39
N VAL A 89 13.19 9.54 -1.32
CA VAL A 89 13.62 10.62 -2.20
C VAL A 89 15.08 10.98 -1.95
N LYS A 90 15.86 11.07 -3.03
CA LYS A 90 17.24 11.54 -3.03
C LYS A 90 17.39 12.59 -4.14
N TYR A 91 17.72 13.81 -3.75
CA TYR A 91 18.05 14.85 -4.72
C TYR A 91 19.45 14.60 -5.30
N VAL A 92 19.55 14.70 -6.62
CA VAL A 92 20.80 14.51 -7.36
C VAL A 92 21.24 15.85 -7.90
N SER A 93 22.52 16.21 -7.71
CA SER A 93 23.11 17.41 -8.30
C SER A 93 23.98 17.01 -9.45
N LEU A 94 23.64 17.47 -10.65
CA LEU A 94 24.39 17.18 -11.87
C LEU A 94 25.43 18.26 -12.17
N SER A 95 26.61 17.84 -12.66
CA SER A 95 27.59 18.73 -13.21
C SER A 95 27.12 19.29 -14.56
N SER A 96 27.72 20.42 -14.98
CA SER A 96 27.41 21.04 -16.29
C SER A 96 27.65 20.07 -17.47
N ARG A 97 28.63 19.15 -17.34
CA ARG A 97 28.91 18.15 -18.36
C ARG A 97 27.80 17.08 -18.44
N GLU A 98 27.32 16.63 -17.30
CA GLU A 98 26.22 15.63 -17.25
C GLU A 98 24.93 16.24 -17.78
N LYS A 99 24.61 17.48 -17.43
CA LYS A 99 23.47 18.21 -18.00
C LYS A 99 23.56 18.34 -19.51
N GLU A 100 24.70 18.70 -20.03
CA GLU A 100 24.92 18.81 -21.48
C GLU A 100 24.81 17.45 -22.18
N GLU A 101 25.29 16.39 -21.54
CA GLU A 101 25.07 15.01 -22.05
C GLU A 101 23.58 14.65 -22.12
N ILE A 102 22.77 14.99 -21.10
CA ILE A 102 21.32 14.76 -21.11
C ILE A 102 20.64 15.62 -22.19
N TRP A 103 21.03 16.89 -22.36
CA TRP A 103 20.54 17.74 -23.43
C TRP A 103 20.80 17.14 -24.82
N ASN A 104 21.98 16.57 -25.05
CA ASN A 104 22.34 15.93 -26.31
C ASN A 104 21.49 14.66 -26.52
N ILE A 105 21.29 13.84 -25.49
CA ILE A 105 20.43 12.66 -25.55
C ILE A 105 19.00 13.05 -25.92
N LEU A 106 18.45 14.10 -25.27
CA LEU A 106 17.09 14.58 -25.57
C LEU A 106 16.98 15.11 -27.00
N GLY A 107 17.98 15.85 -27.48
CA GLY A 107 18.07 16.31 -28.88
C GLY A 107 18.12 15.17 -29.88
N GLU A 108 18.89 14.09 -29.61
CA GLU A 108 18.93 12.90 -30.43
C GLU A 108 17.58 12.16 -30.44
N CYS A 109 16.88 12.10 -29.30
CA CYS A 109 15.57 11.46 -29.21
C CYS A 109 14.46 12.22 -29.93
N THR A 110 14.50 13.56 -29.88
CA THR A 110 13.47 14.42 -30.54
C THR A 110 13.83 14.79 -31.98
N GLY A 111 15.10 14.60 -32.39
CA GLY A 111 15.58 15.01 -33.71
C GLY A 111 15.74 16.52 -33.86
N LEU A 112 15.63 17.30 -32.76
CA LEU A 112 15.73 18.76 -32.76
C LEU A 112 17.18 19.21 -32.43
N ALA A 113 17.60 20.31 -33.04
CA ALA A 113 18.86 20.94 -32.67
C ALA A 113 18.78 21.50 -31.23
N SER A 114 19.90 21.49 -30.49
CA SER A 114 19.91 21.86 -29.08
C SER A 114 19.35 23.26 -28.78
N GLU A 115 19.53 24.24 -29.67
CA GLU A 115 18.97 25.58 -29.53
C GLU A 115 17.45 25.61 -29.74
N GLU A 116 16.98 24.95 -30.78
CA GLU A 116 15.56 24.82 -31.13
C GLU A 116 14.78 24.06 -30.02
N LEU A 117 15.36 22.99 -29.51
CA LEU A 117 14.80 22.21 -28.41
C LEU A 117 14.66 23.03 -27.12
N ARG A 118 15.67 23.82 -26.77
CA ARG A 118 15.63 24.72 -25.61
C ARG A 118 14.54 25.79 -25.76
N GLU A 119 14.49 26.43 -26.94
CA GLU A 119 13.47 27.45 -27.22
C GLU A 119 12.06 26.87 -27.18
N LYS A 120 11.87 25.63 -27.70
CA LYS A 120 10.59 24.93 -27.64
C LYS A 120 10.16 24.67 -26.18
N ILE A 121 11.05 24.09 -25.36
CA ILE A 121 10.77 23.79 -23.96
C ILE A 121 10.50 25.08 -23.18
N ASP A 122 11.30 26.11 -23.34
CA ASP A 122 11.13 27.39 -22.67
C ASP A 122 9.77 28.02 -23.02
N THR A 123 9.39 27.98 -24.31
CA THR A 123 8.13 28.56 -24.79
C THR A 123 6.91 27.82 -24.22
N GLU A 124 6.92 26.49 -24.24
CA GLU A 124 5.82 25.69 -23.72
C GLU A 124 5.69 25.85 -22.20
N MET A 125 6.79 25.76 -21.46
CA MET A 125 6.80 25.92 -20.01
C MET A 125 6.44 27.35 -19.54
N GLU A 126 6.73 28.40 -20.33
CA GLU A 126 6.30 29.76 -20.03
C GLU A 126 4.81 30.01 -20.35
N SER A 127 4.28 29.39 -21.41
CA SER A 127 2.86 29.49 -21.75
C SER A 127 1.98 28.88 -20.69
N ASP A 128 2.36 27.72 -20.15
CA ASP A 128 1.62 27.02 -19.10
C ASP A 128 1.58 27.82 -17.78
N LYS A 129 2.69 28.49 -17.43
CA LYS A 129 2.73 29.39 -16.26
C LYS A 129 1.75 30.56 -16.36
N GLN A 130 1.45 31.02 -17.58
CA GLN A 130 0.52 32.13 -17.79
C GLN A 130 -0.95 31.69 -17.80
N ALA A 131 -1.24 30.44 -18.18
CA ALA A 131 -2.59 29.91 -18.34
C ALA A 131 -3.24 29.49 -17.02
N GLU A 132 -2.55 28.85 -16.12
CA GLU A 132 -3.16 28.12 -14.99
C GLU A 132 -2.56 28.42 -13.60
N GLY A 133 -1.54 29.25 -13.51
CA GLY A 133 -0.83 29.48 -12.25
C GLY A 133 0.27 28.46 -11.95
N TYR A 134 1.19 28.85 -11.06
CA TYR A 134 2.47 28.18 -10.87
C TYR A 134 2.40 26.71 -10.42
N LEU A 135 1.33 26.32 -9.71
CA LEU A 135 1.15 24.94 -9.21
C LEU A 135 0.57 23.99 -10.27
N ASP A 136 -0.30 24.49 -11.13
CA ASP A 136 -0.96 23.66 -12.15
C ASP A 136 -0.03 23.41 -13.34
N ALA A 137 0.79 24.40 -13.71
CA ALA A 137 1.83 24.23 -14.74
C ALA A 137 2.91 23.19 -14.37
N TYR A 138 3.18 22.99 -13.08
CA TYR A 138 4.12 21.95 -12.60
C TYR A 138 3.52 20.54 -12.69
N MET A 139 2.20 20.43 -12.72
CA MET A 139 1.47 19.16 -12.73
C MET A 139 1.11 18.69 -14.14
N GLN A 140 1.19 19.56 -15.15
CA GLN A 140 0.96 19.16 -16.55
C GLN A 140 2.27 18.64 -17.17
N PRO A 141 2.27 17.46 -17.77
CA PRO A 141 3.45 16.93 -18.43
C PRO A 141 3.75 17.72 -19.70
N LEU A 142 4.98 18.18 -19.86
CA LEU A 142 5.47 18.66 -21.14
C LEU A 142 5.38 17.52 -22.17
N ILE A 143 4.89 17.82 -23.37
CA ILE A 143 4.77 16.83 -24.43
C ILE A 143 5.90 17.04 -25.44
N LEU A 144 6.81 16.07 -25.55
CA LEU A 144 7.90 16.08 -26.52
C LEU A 144 7.80 14.88 -27.45
N GLU A 145 7.40 15.15 -28.67
CA GLU A 145 7.27 14.13 -29.70
C GLU A 145 8.65 13.49 -30.02
N PRO A 146 8.76 12.15 -30.02
CA PRO A 146 9.98 11.48 -30.46
C PRO A 146 10.19 11.67 -31.95
N SER A 147 11.45 11.63 -32.40
CA SER A 147 11.79 11.64 -33.83
C SER A 147 11.20 10.41 -34.53
N ASP A 148 10.68 10.59 -35.74
CA ASP A 148 10.17 9.50 -36.60
C ASP A 148 11.20 8.38 -36.83
N THR A 149 12.48 8.66 -36.64
CA THR A 149 13.58 7.70 -36.81
C THR A 149 13.97 6.98 -35.52
N LEU A 150 13.45 7.39 -34.36
CA LEU A 150 13.78 6.81 -33.08
C LEU A 150 13.03 5.50 -32.87
N SER A 151 13.74 4.39 -32.82
CA SER A 151 13.14 3.12 -32.42
C SER A 151 12.98 3.03 -30.89
N TYR A 152 12.02 2.22 -30.43
CA TYR A 152 11.81 2.00 -28.99
C TYR A 152 13.04 1.38 -28.29
N ASP A 153 13.79 0.52 -29.01
CA ASP A 153 15.00 -0.11 -28.45
C ASP A 153 16.12 0.94 -28.27
N GLU A 154 16.32 1.86 -29.24
CA GLU A 154 17.25 2.98 -29.12
C GLU A 154 16.84 3.95 -27.99
N PHE A 155 15.54 4.22 -27.87
CA PHE A 155 15.02 4.99 -26.73
C PHE A 155 15.39 4.32 -25.40
N GLN A 156 15.22 3.01 -25.26
CA GLN A 156 15.57 2.29 -24.04
C GLN A 156 17.08 2.41 -23.71
N GLU A 157 17.96 2.30 -24.71
CA GLU A 157 19.40 2.48 -24.51
C GLU A 157 19.73 3.91 -24.02
N LYS A 158 19.05 4.93 -24.57
CA LYS A 158 19.21 6.33 -24.13
C LYS A 158 18.74 6.53 -22.70
N MET A 159 17.58 5.97 -22.31
CA MET A 159 17.06 6.05 -20.94
C MET A 159 17.96 5.31 -19.97
N GLU A 160 18.51 4.16 -20.34
CA GLU A 160 19.50 3.46 -19.52
C GLU A 160 20.75 4.33 -19.27
N ARG A 161 21.19 5.06 -20.29
CA ARG A 161 22.31 6.00 -20.13
C ARG A 161 22.00 7.13 -19.13
N ILE A 162 20.77 7.67 -19.17
CA ILE A 162 20.30 8.66 -18.19
C ILE A 162 20.26 8.08 -16.78
N CYS A 163 19.80 6.84 -16.62
CA CYS A 163 19.83 6.15 -15.34
C CYS A 163 21.24 5.97 -14.78
N GLN A 164 22.24 5.74 -15.64
CA GLN A 164 23.64 5.66 -15.19
C GLN A 164 24.16 7.00 -14.66
N ILE A 165 23.67 8.13 -15.18
CA ILE A 165 24.00 9.47 -14.72
C ILE A 165 23.29 9.79 -13.40
N LEU A 166 22.00 9.51 -13.30
CA LEU A 166 21.16 9.87 -12.14
C LEU A 166 21.33 8.91 -10.95
N GLY A 167 21.54 7.63 -11.24
CA GLY A 167 21.60 6.56 -10.25
C GLY A 167 20.29 5.80 -10.08
N PRO A 168 20.28 4.79 -9.20
CA PRO A 168 19.14 3.88 -9.03
C PRO A 168 17.90 4.58 -8.47
N GLY A 169 16.72 4.12 -8.91
CA GLY A 169 15.42 4.66 -8.52
C GLY A 169 15.03 5.92 -9.30
N SER A 170 15.57 6.09 -10.50
CA SER A 170 15.23 7.17 -11.42
C SER A 170 13.89 6.88 -12.13
N ASP A 171 13.12 7.92 -12.44
CA ASP A 171 11.89 7.83 -13.24
C ASP A 171 12.16 7.30 -14.66
N PHE A 172 13.42 7.37 -15.12
CA PHE A 172 13.86 6.87 -16.41
C PHE A 172 14.29 5.40 -16.39
N GLU A 173 14.15 4.69 -15.28
CA GLU A 173 14.32 3.23 -15.24
C GLU A 173 13.21 2.53 -16.04
N LYS A 174 13.58 1.45 -16.73
CA LYS A 174 12.64 0.65 -17.51
C LYS A 174 11.43 0.21 -16.70
N SER A 175 11.64 -0.18 -15.45
CA SER A 175 10.59 -0.54 -14.49
C SER A 175 9.64 0.62 -14.14
N SER A 176 10.06 1.87 -14.30
CA SER A 176 9.24 3.05 -14.05
C SER A 176 8.39 3.41 -15.26
N TYR A 177 9.00 3.71 -16.41
CA TYR A 177 8.24 4.20 -17.56
C TYR A 177 7.42 3.11 -18.26
N GLU A 178 7.79 1.83 -18.20
CA GLU A 178 6.97 0.72 -18.74
C GLU A 178 5.67 0.45 -17.97
N GLN A 179 5.49 1.05 -16.80
CA GLN A 179 4.19 1.04 -16.12
C GLN A 179 3.13 1.85 -16.88
N GLY A 180 3.54 2.67 -17.84
CA GLY A 180 2.70 3.54 -18.62
C GLY A 180 2.43 4.88 -17.95
N TYR A 181 1.76 5.75 -18.69
CA TYR A 181 1.42 7.10 -18.25
C TYR A 181 -0.08 7.36 -18.31
N PRO A 182 -0.60 8.18 -17.38
CA PRO A 182 -1.98 8.60 -17.45
C PRO A 182 -2.18 9.54 -18.66
N VAL A 183 -3.13 9.19 -19.51
CA VAL A 183 -3.57 9.99 -20.65
C VAL A 183 -5.07 10.24 -20.55
N PRO A 184 -5.60 11.35 -21.13
CA PRO A 184 -7.04 11.55 -21.18
C PRO A 184 -7.74 10.38 -21.85
N ALA A 185 -8.77 9.85 -21.19
CA ALA A 185 -9.57 8.78 -21.76
C ALA A 185 -10.42 9.29 -22.93
N THR A 186 -10.68 8.43 -23.89
CA THR A 186 -11.71 8.68 -24.91
C THR A 186 -13.11 8.51 -24.31
N TYR A 187 -14.12 9.07 -24.96
CA TYR A 187 -15.52 8.88 -24.54
C TYR A 187 -15.89 7.40 -24.45
N GLU A 188 -15.44 6.61 -25.42
CA GLU A 188 -15.71 5.19 -25.52
C GLU A 188 -15.09 4.42 -24.32
N GLU A 189 -13.83 4.68 -23.98
CA GLU A 189 -13.15 4.09 -22.83
C GLU A 189 -13.79 4.50 -21.51
N ALA A 190 -14.09 5.78 -21.35
CA ALA A 190 -14.77 6.30 -20.16
C ALA A 190 -16.17 5.67 -19.97
N MET A 191 -16.90 5.46 -21.06
CA MET A 191 -18.22 4.81 -21.04
C MET A 191 -18.11 3.32 -20.74
N GLU A 192 -17.09 2.64 -21.24
CA GLU A 192 -16.81 1.22 -20.93
C GLU A 192 -16.50 1.06 -19.44
N GLU A 193 -15.61 1.88 -18.91
CA GLU A 193 -15.26 1.87 -17.47
C GLU A 193 -16.48 2.18 -16.59
N TYR A 194 -17.28 3.18 -16.95
CA TYR A 194 -18.50 3.52 -16.24
C TYR A 194 -19.53 2.37 -16.27
N ASN A 195 -19.70 1.72 -17.42
CA ASN A 195 -20.59 0.58 -17.54
C ASN A 195 -20.07 -0.64 -16.75
N SER A 196 -18.77 -0.90 -16.78
CA SER A 196 -18.13 -1.95 -15.99
C SER A 196 -18.32 -1.71 -14.48
N PHE A 197 -18.15 -0.47 -14.02
CA PHE A 197 -18.40 -0.09 -12.63
C PHE A 197 -19.87 -0.32 -12.22
N LEU A 198 -20.84 0.02 -13.09
CA LEU A 198 -22.26 -0.14 -12.78
C LEU A 198 -22.76 -1.57 -12.86
N TYR A 199 -22.36 -2.31 -13.91
CA TYR A 199 -23.01 -3.59 -14.25
C TYR A 199 -22.15 -4.80 -13.88
N ASP A 200 -20.82 -4.74 -14.03
CA ASP A 200 -19.92 -5.85 -13.69
C ASP A 200 -19.56 -5.84 -12.21
N ASP A 201 -19.13 -4.70 -11.70
CA ASP A 201 -18.83 -4.48 -10.27
C ASP A 201 -20.09 -4.24 -9.43
N LYS A 202 -21.21 -3.92 -10.07
CA LYS A 202 -22.47 -3.58 -9.40
C LYS A 202 -22.27 -2.50 -8.32
N ILE A 203 -21.38 -1.56 -8.60
CA ILE A 203 -20.96 -0.50 -7.68
C ILE A 203 -20.22 -1.05 -6.45
N THR A 204 -20.81 -2.05 -5.78
CA THR A 204 -20.29 -2.63 -4.53
C THR A 204 -18.93 -3.29 -4.68
N GLY A 205 -18.60 -3.87 -5.84
CA GLY A 205 -17.29 -4.49 -6.12
C GLY A 205 -16.17 -3.45 -6.10
N GLY A 206 -16.33 -2.33 -6.81
CA GLY A 206 -15.38 -1.23 -6.83
C GLY A 206 -15.12 -0.65 -5.43
N TYR A 207 -16.21 -0.33 -4.70
CA TYR A 207 -16.07 0.18 -3.34
C TYR A 207 -15.55 -0.85 -2.34
N ALA A 208 -15.77 -2.15 -2.56
CA ALA A 208 -15.17 -3.17 -1.73
C ALA A 208 -13.65 -3.23 -1.91
N ARG A 209 -13.13 -3.09 -3.15
CA ARG A 209 -11.68 -2.99 -3.41
C ARG A 209 -11.08 -1.76 -2.74
N LEU A 210 -11.69 -0.60 -2.90
CA LEU A 210 -11.27 0.64 -2.25
C LEU A 210 -11.29 0.53 -0.72
N PHE A 211 -12.31 -0.15 -0.16
CA PHE A 211 -12.37 -0.45 1.27
C PHE A 211 -11.21 -1.32 1.72
N GLY A 212 -10.84 -2.34 0.95
CA GLY A 212 -9.68 -3.19 1.21
C GLY A 212 -8.37 -2.39 1.23
N ASP A 213 -8.18 -1.51 0.25
CA ASP A 213 -7.01 -0.63 0.15
C ASP A 213 -6.85 0.26 1.39
N TYR A 214 -7.85 1.07 1.70
CA TYR A 214 -7.75 1.99 2.85
C TYR A 214 -7.66 1.25 4.18
N MET A 215 -8.51 0.25 4.41
CA MET A 215 -8.49 -0.46 5.69
C MET A 215 -7.19 -1.23 5.91
N GLY A 216 -6.54 -1.73 4.84
CA GLY A 216 -5.22 -2.35 4.91
C GLY A 216 -4.17 -1.42 5.53
N ILE A 217 -4.15 -0.13 5.19
CA ILE A 217 -3.20 0.83 5.79
C ILE A 217 -3.31 0.84 7.31
N ALA A 218 -4.52 0.92 7.84
CA ALA A 218 -4.74 0.94 9.29
C ALA A 218 -4.46 -0.43 9.94
N LEU A 219 -4.85 -1.52 9.28
CA LEU A 219 -4.70 -2.89 9.78
C LEU A 219 -3.26 -3.41 9.70
N GLY A 220 -2.43 -2.83 8.85
CA GLY A 220 -0.98 -3.11 8.81
C GLY A 220 -0.25 -2.69 10.08
N ILE A 221 -0.79 -1.76 10.88
CA ILE A 221 -0.10 -1.25 12.08
C ILE A 221 -0.92 -1.37 13.38
N LEU A 222 -2.21 -1.05 13.38
CA LEU A 222 -3.00 -0.96 14.61
C LEU A 222 -3.08 -2.26 15.44
N PRO A 223 -3.20 -3.46 14.84
CA PRO A 223 -3.29 -4.71 15.60
C PRO A 223 -2.11 -4.97 16.53
N VAL A 224 -0.89 -4.53 16.18
CA VAL A 224 0.31 -4.81 16.99
C VAL A 224 0.21 -4.23 18.40
N PHE A 225 -0.40 -3.05 18.55
CA PHE A 225 -0.53 -2.38 19.87
C PHE A 225 -1.43 -3.19 20.80
N LEU A 226 -2.55 -3.72 20.31
CA LEU A 226 -3.45 -4.55 21.09
C LEU A 226 -2.76 -5.83 21.56
N VAL A 227 -2.09 -6.51 20.61
CA VAL A 227 -1.43 -7.79 20.85
C VAL A 227 -0.28 -7.65 21.84
N VAL A 228 0.60 -6.67 21.64
CA VAL A 228 1.74 -6.42 22.56
C VAL A 228 1.25 -6.09 23.97
N THR A 229 0.22 -5.26 24.07
CA THR A 229 -0.34 -4.89 25.38
C THR A 229 -0.96 -6.10 26.08
N ARG A 230 -1.66 -6.97 25.31
CA ARG A 230 -2.26 -8.19 25.86
C ARG A 230 -1.19 -9.20 26.31
N GLU A 231 -0.13 -9.41 25.53
CA GLU A 231 0.94 -10.35 25.87
C GLU A 231 1.77 -9.89 27.08
N LEU A 232 2.01 -8.59 27.23
CA LEU A 232 2.75 -8.04 28.37
C LEU A 232 1.90 -7.91 29.65
N ARG A 233 0.58 -8.03 29.57
CA ARG A 233 -0.33 -7.81 30.68
C ARG A 233 -0.08 -8.75 31.86
N ASP A 234 -0.01 -10.04 31.58
CA ASP A 234 0.13 -11.06 32.64
C ASP A 234 1.43 -10.89 33.40
N ARG A 235 2.48 -10.48 32.70
CA ARG A 235 3.78 -10.16 33.28
C ARG A 235 3.76 -8.86 34.11
N ARG A 236 3.15 -7.80 33.59
CA ARG A 236 3.02 -6.53 34.30
C ARG A 236 2.22 -6.69 35.61
N ALA A 237 1.29 -7.62 35.64
CA ALA A 237 0.49 -7.98 36.80
C ALA A 237 1.21 -8.95 37.79
N GLY A 238 2.42 -9.42 37.46
CA GLY A 238 3.13 -10.43 38.27
C GLY A 238 2.47 -11.81 38.30
N MET A 239 1.56 -12.10 37.35
CA MET A 239 0.73 -13.31 37.30
C MET A 239 1.28 -14.41 36.41
N GLU A 240 2.43 -14.19 35.81
CA GLU A 240 3.00 -15.07 34.77
C GLU A 240 3.25 -16.49 35.32
N GLU A 241 3.88 -16.61 36.51
CA GLU A 241 4.16 -17.91 37.15
C GLU A 241 2.87 -18.67 37.51
N LEU A 242 1.86 -17.94 38.01
CA LEU A 242 0.57 -18.54 38.36
C LEU A 242 -0.16 -19.08 37.11
N ILE A 243 -0.01 -18.42 35.96
CA ILE A 243 -0.59 -18.87 34.69
C ILE A 243 0.15 -20.11 34.19
N TYR A 244 1.46 -20.20 34.41
CA TYR A 244 2.27 -21.35 34.01
C TYR A 244 1.94 -22.64 34.76
N THR A 245 1.45 -22.57 35.99
CA THR A 245 1.02 -23.73 36.79
C THR A 245 -0.33 -24.31 36.37
N ARG A 246 -1.12 -23.61 35.55
CA ARG A 246 -2.45 -24.08 35.11
C ARG A 246 -2.36 -25.34 34.22
N THR A 247 -3.40 -26.16 34.28
CA THR A 247 -3.51 -27.43 33.54
C THR A 247 -3.64 -27.27 32.01
N ALA A 248 -3.95 -26.07 31.50
CA ALA A 248 -4.09 -25.82 30.06
C ALA A 248 -2.73 -25.96 29.35
N SER A 249 -2.70 -26.68 28.21
CA SER A 249 -1.49 -26.78 27.40
C SER A 249 -1.10 -25.44 26.78
N SER A 250 0.22 -25.24 26.57
CA SER A 250 0.75 -24.00 25.97
C SER A 250 0.09 -23.64 24.64
N GLY A 251 -0.13 -24.65 23.78
CA GLY A 251 -0.85 -24.44 22.52
C GLY A 251 -2.27 -23.95 22.69
N LYS A 252 -3.04 -24.49 23.66
CA LYS A 252 -4.41 -24.05 23.93
C LYS A 252 -4.46 -22.60 24.43
N VAL A 253 -3.51 -22.19 25.24
CA VAL A 253 -3.41 -20.81 25.77
C VAL A 253 -3.06 -19.84 24.65
N VAL A 254 -2.00 -20.11 23.89
CA VAL A 254 -1.54 -19.24 22.78
C VAL A 254 -2.62 -19.15 21.71
N LEU A 255 -3.16 -20.28 21.24
CA LEU A 255 -4.15 -20.31 20.18
C LEU A 255 -5.47 -19.62 20.61
N SER A 256 -5.95 -19.83 21.84
CA SER A 256 -7.17 -19.16 22.31
C SER A 256 -7.00 -17.65 22.40
N ARG A 257 -5.86 -17.15 22.83
CA ARG A 257 -5.53 -15.72 22.83
C ARG A 257 -5.51 -15.14 21.44
N TRP A 258 -4.75 -15.79 20.56
CA TRP A 258 -4.58 -15.30 19.19
C TRP A 258 -5.90 -15.26 18.43
N LEU A 259 -6.67 -16.33 18.48
CA LEU A 259 -7.98 -16.37 17.81
C LEU A 259 -8.98 -15.37 18.40
N SER A 260 -9.00 -15.19 19.72
CA SER A 260 -9.91 -14.23 20.35
C SER A 260 -9.56 -12.78 20.02
N MET A 261 -8.27 -12.44 19.97
CA MET A 261 -7.85 -11.10 19.56
C MET A 261 -8.20 -10.83 18.10
N ASN A 262 -7.89 -11.76 17.18
CA ASN A 262 -8.22 -11.60 15.77
C ASN A 262 -9.74 -11.51 15.54
N PHE A 263 -10.54 -12.34 16.25
CA PHE A 263 -11.99 -12.25 16.22
C PHE A 263 -12.50 -10.88 16.68
N MET A 264 -11.96 -10.35 17.76
CA MET A 264 -12.35 -9.04 18.26
C MET A 264 -11.89 -7.90 17.32
N MET A 265 -10.72 -8.03 16.68
CA MET A 265 -10.20 -7.01 15.77
C MET A 265 -10.95 -6.96 14.44
N ILE A 266 -11.45 -8.10 13.92
CA ILE A 266 -12.20 -8.12 12.66
C ILE A 266 -13.62 -7.56 12.80
N LEU A 267 -14.23 -7.59 13.99
CA LEU A 267 -15.60 -7.13 14.21
C LEU A 267 -15.83 -5.68 13.78
N PRO A 268 -15.05 -4.67 14.22
CA PRO A 268 -15.24 -3.29 13.78
C PRO A 268 -15.00 -3.11 12.27
N VAL A 269 -14.11 -3.91 11.65
CA VAL A 269 -13.90 -3.90 10.19
C VAL A 269 -15.16 -4.38 9.47
N LEU A 270 -15.77 -5.48 9.94
CA LEU A 270 -17.05 -5.97 9.41
C LEU A 270 -18.15 -4.91 9.54
N LEU A 271 -18.26 -4.24 10.69
CA LEU A 271 -19.26 -3.19 10.88
C LEU A 271 -19.04 -2.00 9.91
N ALA A 272 -17.80 -1.59 9.70
CA ALA A 272 -17.46 -0.55 8.73
C ALA A 272 -17.79 -0.99 7.30
N SER A 273 -17.52 -2.24 6.93
CA SER A 273 -17.85 -2.78 5.60
C SER A 273 -19.36 -2.82 5.35
N PHE A 274 -20.17 -3.16 6.35
CA PHE A 274 -21.63 -3.10 6.24
C PHE A 274 -22.15 -1.67 6.08
N TYR A 275 -21.52 -0.70 6.75
CA TYR A 275 -21.87 0.72 6.59
C TYR A 275 -21.64 1.17 5.15
N THR A 276 -20.46 0.88 4.57
CA THR A 276 -20.15 1.22 3.16
C THR A 276 -21.09 0.48 2.19
N LEU A 277 -21.34 -0.82 2.43
CA LEU A 277 -22.30 -1.59 1.63
C LEU A 277 -23.69 -0.96 1.62
N PHE A 278 -24.16 -0.47 2.77
CA PHE A 278 -25.46 0.20 2.87
C PHE A 278 -25.48 1.50 2.05
N GLN A 279 -24.41 2.29 2.09
CA GLN A 279 -24.29 3.51 1.28
C GLN A 279 -24.29 3.19 -0.22
N CYS A 280 -23.51 2.19 -0.66
CA CYS A 280 -23.52 1.72 -2.04
C CYS A 280 -24.90 1.22 -2.50
N ALA A 281 -25.59 0.48 -1.64
CA ALA A 281 -26.93 -0.03 -1.95
C ALA A 281 -27.97 1.12 -2.05
N ALA A 282 -27.84 2.16 -1.23
CA ALA A 282 -28.69 3.33 -1.31
C ALA A 282 -28.44 4.12 -2.61
N TYR A 283 -27.19 4.30 -3.01
CA TYR A 283 -26.81 4.93 -4.27
C TYR A 283 -27.28 4.15 -5.50
N ALA A 284 -27.00 2.82 -5.53
CA ALA A 284 -27.40 1.93 -6.62
C ALA A 284 -28.92 1.90 -6.85
N ARG A 285 -29.70 2.02 -5.76
CA ARG A 285 -31.16 2.10 -5.85
C ARG A 285 -31.63 3.36 -6.61
N GLY A 286 -30.93 4.47 -6.45
CA GLY A 286 -31.21 5.71 -7.20
C GLY A 286 -30.92 5.58 -8.70
N LEU A 287 -30.04 4.67 -9.09
CA LEU A 287 -29.65 4.39 -10.47
C LEU A 287 -30.37 3.17 -11.07
N GLU A 288 -31.22 2.50 -10.31
CA GLU A 288 -31.91 1.25 -10.71
C GLU A 288 -30.95 0.11 -11.09
N VAL A 289 -29.74 0.06 -10.48
CA VAL A 289 -28.69 -0.92 -10.74
C VAL A 289 -28.72 -2.02 -9.67
N SER A 290 -28.40 -3.26 -10.08
CA SER A 290 -28.30 -4.40 -9.17
C SER A 290 -27.09 -4.27 -8.22
N VAL A 291 -27.21 -4.81 -7.01
CA VAL A 291 -26.20 -4.76 -5.94
C VAL A 291 -25.71 -6.17 -5.62
N ASP A 292 -24.41 -6.34 -5.45
CA ASP A 292 -23.84 -7.53 -4.82
C ASP A 292 -23.65 -7.31 -3.32
N TYR A 293 -24.56 -7.90 -2.52
CA TYR A 293 -24.54 -7.78 -1.06
C TYR A 293 -23.38 -8.54 -0.40
N LEU A 294 -22.69 -9.41 -1.13
CA LEU A 294 -21.56 -10.19 -0.61
C LEU A 294 -20.20 -9.65 -1.06
N ALA A 295 -20.12 -8.61 -1.89
CA ALA A 295 -18.91 -8.06 -2.46
C ALA A 295 -17.81 -7.73 -1.42
N PHE A 296 -18.20 -7.28 -0.23
CA PHE A 296 -17.25 -6.95 0.86
C PHE A 296 -16.71 -8.17 1.60
N MET A 297 -17.40 -9.31 1.58
CA MET A 297 -16.98 -10.50 2.33
C MET A 297 -15.65 -11.08 1.85
N PRO A 298 -15.40 -11.29 0.53
CA PRO A 298 -14.10 -11.71 0.04
C PRO A 298 -12.96 -10.74 0.40
N VAL A 299 -13.23 -9.44 0.38
CA VAL A 299 -12.24 -8.42 0.73
C VAL A 299 -11.92 -8.47 2.22
N VAL A 300 -12.92 -8.51 3.10
CA VAL A 300 -12.68 -8.56 4.55
C VAL A 300 -12.03 -9.87 4.97
N LEU A 301 -12.48 -11.01 4.45
CA LEU A 301 -11.99 -12.32 4.87
C LEU A 301 -10.78 -12.82 4.06
N GLY A 302 -10.69 -12.47 2.78
CA GLY A 302 -9.61 -12.91 1.89
C GLY A 302 -8.44 -11.93 1.80
N TRP A 303 -8.70 -10.64 1.90
CA TRP A 303 -7.64 -9.62 1.81
C TRP A 303 -7.20 -9.12 3.20
N LEU A 304 -8.14 -8.59 4.02
CA LEU A 304 -7.80 -7.92 5.28
C LEU A 304 -7.53 -8.89 6.45
N LEU A 305 -8.26 -9.99 6.54
CA LEU A 305 -8.05 -10.94 7.63
C LEU A 305 -6.64 -11.57 7.63
N PRO A 306 -6.05 -12.05 6.50
CA PRO A 306 -4.68 -12.54 6.48
C PRO A 306 -3.65 -11.50 6.97
N GLU A 307 -3.88 -10.23 6.69
CA GLU A 307 -3.05 -9.12 7.17
C GLU A 307 -3.14 -8.96 8.69
N ILE A 308 -4.33 -8.94 9.26
CA ILE A 308 -4.51 -8.92 10.72
C ILE A 308 -3.84 -10.15 11.36
N LEU A 309 -3.97 -11.32 10.74
CA LEU A 309 -3.41 -12.57 11.25
C LEU A 309 -1.87 -12.52 11.31
N ILE A 310 -1.20 -12.00 10.29
CA ILE A 310 0.27 -11.91 10.28
C ILE A 310 0.77 -10.83 11.25
N VAL A 311 0.16 -9.64 11.29
CA VAL A 311 0.54 -8.56 12.21
C VAL A 311 0.37 -9.02 13.66
N SER A 312 -0.73 -9.70 13.96
CA SER A 312 -0.97 -10.23 15.31
C SER A 312 -0.02 -11.38 15.66
N ALA A 313 0.29 -12.29 14.74
CA ALA A 313 1.21 -13.39 14.97
C ALA A 313 2.65 -12.89 15.19
N LEU A 314 3.10 -11.93 14.39
CA LEU A 314 4.41 -11.28 14.57
C LEU A 314 4.49 -10.53 15.90
N GLY A 315 3.46 -9.75 16.22
CA GLY A 315 3.33 -9.05 17.50
C GLY A 315 3.44 -10.01 18.69
N MET A 316 2.71 -11.11 18.63
CA MET A 316 2.70 -12.15 19.65
C MET A 316 4.05 -12.87 19.77
N PHE A 317 4.64 -13.26 18.64
CA PHE A 317 5.92 -13.95 18.59
C PHE A 317 7.05 -13.09 19.17
N LEU A 318 7.25 -11.89 18.65
CA LEU A 318 8.33 -11.00 19.08
C LEU A 318 8.17 -10.56 20.55
N THR A 319 6.94 -10.33 21.01
CA THR A 319 6.69 -9.97 22.41
C THR A 319 6.98 -11.14 23.34
N ASN A 320 6.58 -12.36 22.97
CA ASN A 320 6.93 -13.56 23.74
C ASN A 320 8.43 -13.84 23.71
N LEU A 321 9.10 -13.64 22.58
CA LEU A 321 10.54 -13.89 22.43
C LEU A 321 11.35 -12.90 23.30
N SER A 322 11.11 -11.61 23.17
CA SER A 322 11.91 -10.54 23.79
C SER A 322 11.42 -10.15 25.19
N SER A 323 10.17 -10.50 25.54
CA SER A 323 9.49 -10.02 26.76
C SER A 323 9.46 -8.48 26.87
N SER A 324 9.37 -7.80 25.72
CA SER A 324 9.39 -6.33 25.60
C SER A 324 8.47 -5.88 24.47
N PRO A 325 8.15 -4.59 24.35
CA PRO A 325 7.32 -4.08 23.26
C PRO A 325 8.06 -3.94 21.90
N LEU A 326 9.15 -4.67 21.70
CA LEU A 326 9.98 -4.62 20.47
C LEU A 326 9.16 -4.84 19.20
N ALA A 327 8.10 -5.63 19.29
CA ALA A 327 7.23 -5.91 18.15
C ALA A 327 6.61 -4.63 17.55
N ILE A 328 6.32 -3.60 18.35
CA ILE A 328 5.78 -2.33 17.86
C ILE A 328 6.80 -1.63 16.94
N LEU A 329 8.07 -1.62 17.34
CA LEU A 329 9.13 -1.00 16.54
C LEU A 329 9.34 -1.76 15.22
N VAL A 330 9.42 -3.10 15.28
CA VAL A 330 9.62 -3.94 14.08
C VAL A 330 8.45 -3.79 13.11
N GLN A 331 7.21 -3.85 13.63
CA GLN A 331 6.02 -3.67 12.81
C GLN A 331 5.92 -2.24 12.23
N GLY A 332 6.29 -1.23 13.02
CA GLY A 332 6.30 0.15 12.57
C GLY A 332 7.27 0.38 11.41
N ILE A 333 8.48 -0.16 11.50
CA ILE A 333 9.47 -0.08 10.41
C ILE A 333 8.98 -0.83 9.16
N TRP A 334 8.43 -2.03 9.31
CA TRP A 334 7.90 -2.79 8.19
C TRP A 334 6.74 -2.08 7.52
N TRP A 335 5.73 -1.66 8.30
CA TRP A 335 4.57 -0.92 7.80
C TRP A 335 4.97 0.38 7.07
N PHE A 336 5.88 1.15 7.69
CA PHE A 336 6.35 2.40 7.10
C PHE A 336 7.06 2.15 5.76
N GLY A 337 8.00 1.19 5.71
CA GLY A 337 8.69 0.83 4.47
C GLY A 337 7.73 0.37 3.38
N ASP A 338 6.71 -0.41 3.76
CA ASP A 338 5.74 -0.98 2.83
C ASP A 338 4.78 0.09 2.24
N VAL A 339 4.27 0.99 3.10
CA VAL A 339 3.40 2.09 2.66
C VAL A 339 4.15 3.07 1.77
N PHE A 340 5.41 3.37 2.08
CA PHE A 340 6.23 4.26 1.24
C PHE A 340 6.64 3.59 -0.09
N ALA A 341 7.00 2.32 -0.09
CA ALA A 341 7.29 1.60 -1.33
C ALA A 341 6.03 1.54 -2.23
N GLY A 342 4.86 1.26 -1.66
CA GLY A 342 3.59 1.22 -2.39
C GLY A 342 3.11 2.57 -2.92
N SER A 343 3.58 3.69 -2.37
CA SER A 343 3.21 5.02 -2.88
C SER A 343 3.96 5.41 -4.15
N ASN A 344 5.10 4.78 -4.42
CA ASN A 344 5.93 5.06 -5.59
C ASN A 344 5.61 4.15 -6.79
N THR A 345 4.99 3.00 -6.56
CA THR A 345 4.42 2.17 -7.63
C THR A 345 3.01 2.67 -7.88
N GLY A 346 2.70 3.10 -9.10
CA GLY A 346 1.40 3.69 -9.45
C GLY A 346 0.23 2.94 -8.81
N LEU A 347 -0.49 3.62 -7.93
CA LEU A 347 -1.48 3.06 -6.98
C LEU A 347 -2.62 2.26 -7.64
N ALA A 348 -2.83 2.41 -8.94
CA ALA A 348 -3.89 1.73 -9.70
C ALA A 348 -3.37 0.59 -10.59
N THR A 349 -2.08 0.24 -10.54
CA THR A 349 -1.51 -0.79 -11.42
C THR A 349 -1.85 -2.22 -11.00
N GLY A 350 -2.27 -2.42 -9.74
CA GLY A 350 -2.58 -3.75 -9.20
C GLY A 350 -1.35 -4.61 -8.96
N ASP A 351 -0.14 -4.06 -8.97
CA ASP A 351 1.07 -4.80 -8.61
C ASP A 351 1.16 -4.98 -7.09
N PHE A 352 0.78 -6.15 -6.63
CA PHE A 352 0.72 -6.46 -5.22
C PHE A 352 2.03 -7.01 -4.64
N GLY A 353 2.91 -7.59 -5.44
CA GLY A 353 4.21 -8.12 -5.00
C GLY A 353 4.16 -8.89 -3.67
N LEU A 354 5.16 -8.67 -2.82
CA LEU A 354 5.23 -9.19 -1.45
C LEU A 354 4.90 -8.13 -0.38
N HIS A 355 4.17 -7.07 -0.77
CA HIS A 355 3.77 -6.03 0.18
C HIS A 355 2.75 -6.56 1.20
N LEU A 356 2.92 -6.19 2.45
CA LEU A 356 1.95 -6.47 3.52
C LEU A 356 0.70 -5.62 3.32
N VAL A 357 0.92 -4.30 3.16
CA VAL A 357 -0.13 -3.31 2.88
C VAL A 357 -0.27 -3.20 1.37
N LEU A 358 -1.30 -3.83 0.84
CA LEU A 358 -1.58 -3.80 -0.60
C LEU A 358 -2.37 -2.55 -0.95
N ARG A 359 -2.03 -1.94 -2.08
CA ARG A 359 -2.64 -0.71 -2.54
C ARG A 359 -3.32 -0.91 -3.90
N PHE A 360 -4.57 -0.51 -3.97
CA PHE A 360 -5.38 -0.41 -5.19
C PHE A 360 -6.38 0.74 -5.03
N ASN A 361 -5.88 1.95 -5.00
CA ASN A 361 -6.61 3.17 -4.65
C ASN A 361 -7.58 3.62 -5.77
N SER A 362 -8.46 2.71 -6.20
CA SER A 362 -9.44 2.98 -7.25
C SER A 362 -10.75 2.24 -6.99
N THR A 363 -11.87 2.89 -7.32
CA THR A 363 -13.18 2.24 -7.44
C THR A 363 -13.35 1.57 -8.81
N GLY A 364 -12.65 2.08 -9.82
CA GLY A 364 -12.57 1.52 -11.16
C GLY A 364 -11.46 0.48 -11.33
N GLY A 365 -10.98 0.34 -12.57
CA GLY A 365 -9.86 -0.55 -12.91
C GLY A 365 -10.17 -2.02 -12.64
N ARG A 366 -11.42 -2.46 -12.83
CA ARG A 366 -11.83 -3.85 -12.57
C ARG A 366 -10.97 -4.85 -13.34
N GLN A 367 -10.68 -4.58 -14.61
CA GLN A 367 -9.88 -5.48 -15.42
C GLN A 367 -8.45 -5.61 -14.88
N THR A 368 -7.79 -4.50 -14.58
CA THR A 368 -6.45 -4.47 -13.96
C THR A 368 -6.42 -5.26 -12.65
N PHE A 369 -7.44 -5.11 -11.81
CA PHE A 369 -7.55 -5.89 -10.58
C PHE A 369 -7.68 -7.39 -10.84
N LEU A 370 -8.47 -7.81 -11.84
CA LEU A 370 -8.65 -9.22 -12.20
C LEU A 370 -7.37 -9.83 -12.78
N ASP A 371 -6.64 -9.09 -13.59
CA ASP A 371 -5.37 -9.54 -14.19
C ASP A 371 -4.32 -9.84 -13.10
N HIS A 372 -4.32 -9.08 -12.01
CA HIS A 372 -3.41 -9.24 -10.87
C HIS A 372 -4.02 -10.05 -9.69
N PHE A 373 -5.25 -10.56 -9.84
CA PHE A 373 -5.93 -11.29 -8.76
C PHE A 373 -5.20 -12.55 -8.28
N SER A 374 -4.50 -13.24 -9.20
CA SER A 374 -3.68 -14.40 -8.84
C SER A 374 -2.51 -14.02 -7.93
N GLN A 375 -1.88 -12.87 -8.20
CA GLN A 375 -0.80 -12.31 -7.37
C GLN A 375 -1.32 -11.90 -5.99
N LEU A 376 -2.47 -11.23 -5.91
CA LEU A 376 -3.16 -10.91 -4.66
C LEU A 376 -3.41 -12.18 -3.83
N THR A 377 -3.95 -13.21 -4.46
CA THR A 377 -4.25 -14.49 -3.80
C THR A 377 -2.99 -15.15 -3.27
N ALA A 378 -1.93 -15.22 -4.07
CA ALA A 378 -0.63 -15.78 -3.66
C ALA A 378 -0.03 -15.01 -2.48
N ASN A 379 -0.06 -13.68 -2.52
CA ASN A 379 0.37 -12.81 -1.43
C ASN A 379 -0.39 -13.11 -0.13
N ARG A 380 -1.73 -13.18 -0.16
CA ARG A 380 -2.55 -13.44 1.04
C ARG A 380 -2.34 -14.86 1.59
N ILE A 381 -2.18 -15.85 0.73
CA ILE A 381 -1.81 -17.23 1.16
C ILE A 381 -0.42 -17.24 1.82
N PHE A 382 0.55 -16.56 1.24
CA PHE A 382 1.90 -16.44 1.82
C PHE A 382 1.85 -15.86 3.23
N TYR A 383 1.16 -14.74 3.44
CA TYR A 383 1.06 -14.11 4.77
C TYR A 383 0.25 -14.95 5.77
N PHE A 384 -0.78 -15.63 5.31
CA PHE A 384 -1.50 -16.59 6.15
C PHE A 384 -0.59 -17.72 6.63
N LEU A 385 0.18 -18.34 5.73
CA LEU A 385 1.11 -19.41 6.08
C LEU A 385 2.22 -18.92 7.01
N LEU A 386 2.77 -17.73 6.76
CA LEU A 386 3.75 -17.10 7.61
C LEU A 386 3.20 -16.83 9.02
N ALA A 387 1.95 -16.38 9.13
CA ALA A 387 1.27 -16.22 10.41
C ALA A 387 1.15 -17.54 11.17
N MET A 388 0.82 -18.65 10.49
CA MET A 388 0.76 -19.98 11.10
C MET A 388 2.14 -20.45 11.60
N ILE A 389 3.20 -20.22 10.84
CA ILE A 389 4.57 -20.52 11.25
C ILE A 389 4.94 -19.74 12.51
N LEU A 390 4.70 -18.42 12.53
CA LEU A 390 4.99 -17.58 13.70
C LEU A 390 4.17 -17.99 14.92
N LEU A 391 2.92 -18.41 14.72
CA LEU A 391 2.09 -18.93 15.81
C LEU A 391 2.66 -20.22 16.41
N VAL A 392 3.12 -21.14 15.58
CA VAL A 392 3.80 -22.37 16.05
C VAL A 392 5.08 -22.03 16.83
N LEU A 393 5.90 -21.13 16.31
CA LEU A 393 7.10 -20.64 16.99
C LEU A 393 6.74 -19.97 18.34
N THR A 394 5.66 -19.21 18.38
CA THR A 394 5.14 -18.62 19.64
C THR A 394 4.79 -19.69 20.67
N VAL A 395 4.12 -20.77 20.25
CA VAL A 395 3.79 -21.91 21.14
C VAL A 395 5.07 -22.56 21.70
N ILE A 396 6.09 -22.73 20.85
CA ILE A 396 7.39 -23.31 21.28
C ILE A 396 8.05 -22.38 22.30
N VAL A 397 8.18 -21.09 22.02
CA VAL A 397 8.78 -20.11 22.94
C VAL A 397 8.01 -20.07 24.27
N TYR A 398 6.68 -20.01 24.22
CA TYR A 398 5.84 -20.01 25.40
C TYR A 398 6.00 -21.29 26.24
N ARG A 399 6.12 -22.47 25.57
CA ARG A 399 6.37 -23.75 26.23
C ARG A 399 7.73 -23.78 26.95
N GLU A 400 8.79 -23.27 26.31
CA GLU A 400 10.14 -23.27 26.90
C GLU A 400 10.25 -22.26 28.07
N LYS A 401 9.55 -21.10 27.98
CA LYS A 401 9.39 -20.18 29.12
C LYS A 401 8.71 -20.85 30.31
N ARG A 402 7.59 -21.53 30.05
CA ARG A 402 6.84 -22.27 31.07
C ARG A 402 7.68 -23.32 31.80
N LYS A 403 8.69 -23.89 31.10
CA LYS A 403 9.64 -24.86 31.70
C LYS A 403 10.83 -24.20 32.39
N GLY A 404 10.90 -22.86 32.42
CA GLY A 404 12.05 -22.13 32.97
C GLY A 404 13.33 -22.22 32.14
N ARG A 405 13.26 -22.77 30.92
CA ARG A 405 14.44 -22.96 30.03
C ARG A 405 14.77 -21.74 29.16
N TRP A 406 13.86 -20.77 29.09
CA TRP A 406 14.01 -19.57 28.27
C TRP A 406 14.00 -18.32 29.15
N ASP A 407 15.18 -17.73 29.40
CA ASP A 407 15.34 -16.41 30.00
C ASP A 407 16.24 -15.53 29.14
N PHE A 408 15.63 -14.77 28.25
CA PHE A 408 16.33 -13.86 27.34
C PHE A 408 17.00 -12.70 28.09
N ARG A 409 16.41 -12.21 29.17
CA ARG A 409 16.97 -11.12 29.99
C ARG A 409 18.11 -11.57 30.87
N GLY A 410 18.02 -12.74 31.44
CA GLY A 410 19.11 -13.33 32.23
C GLY A 410 20.38 -13.50 31.39
N LYS A 411 20.23 -13.95 30.14
CA LYS A 411 21.35 -14.06 29.20
C LYS A 411 21.96 -12.71 28.82
N ILE A 412 21.16 -11.67 28.55
CA ILE A 412 21.66 -10.32 28.25
C ILE A 412 22.34 -9.71 29.48
N ARG A 413 21.76 -9.89 30.67
CA ARG A 413 22.33 -9.37 31.93
C ARG A 413 23.66 -10.05 32.26
N SER A 414 23.77 -11.36 32.08
CA SER A 414 25.02 -12.10 32.27
C SER A 414 26.10 -11.71 31.24
N TYR A 415 25.70 -11.46 29.98
CA TYR A 415 26.62 -10.97 28.96
C TYR A 415 27.14 -9.56 29.26
N ARG A 416 26.26 -8.63 29.67
CA ARG A 416 26.67 -7.28 30.09
C ARG A 416 27.58 -7.29 31.29
N LYS A 417 27.30 -8.18 32.28
CA LYS A 417 28.13 -8.32 33.47
C LYS A 417 29.54 -8.83 33.12
N ARG A 418 29.64 -9.84 32.26
CA ARG A 418 30.92 -10.34 31.74
C ARG A 418 31.72 -9.28 30.98
N LYS A 419 31.04 -8.41 30.22
CA LYS A 419 31.69 -7.33 29.47
C LYS A 419 32.09 -6.12 30.34
N SER A 420 31.54 -5.98 31.52
CA SER A 420 31.95 -4.95 32.51
C SER A 420 33.04 -5.43 33.47
N GLU A 421 33.29 -6.74 33.49
CA GLU A 421 34.33 -7.38 34.30
C GLU A 421 35.59 -7.74 33.49
N ALA A 422 35.53 -7.62 32.15
CA ALA A 422 36.64 -7.72 31.21
C ALA A 422 37.12 -6.33 30.74
#